data_3a4135859450add2d9302fd7519eeff6
#
_entry.id   3a4135859450add2d9302fd7519eeff6
#
_cell.length_a   1.000
_cell.length_b   1.000
_cell.length_c   1.000
_cell.angle_alpha   90.00
_cell.angle_beta   90.00
_cell.angle_gamma   90.00
#
_symmetry.space_group_name_H-M   'P 1'
#
loop_
_entity.id
_entity.type
_entity.pdbx_description
1 polymer ?
#
loop_
_entity_poly.entity_id
_entity_poly.type
_entity_poly.pdbx_seq_one_letter_code
_entity_poly.pdbx_strand_id
1 'polypeptide(L)'
;IMMPVLDGLEVCKQVRKMSDIPIIMLTAKDDDDDRILGLEIGADDYITKPFNNREVIARVKAVLRRSSAVKKDEAGGRSHIEYRGLSIDMEKYQVIAFGKKMTFTAKEMELLWCLASNPGKAFSRNQLLETIWGYSYYGDTRTVDTHIKRIRQKLNIPSDSDWDITTIWGVGYKFEVKDKK
;
A
#
# COMPACT_ATOMS: atom_id res chain seq x y z
N ILE A 1 0.58 24.22 0.42
CA ILE A 1 -0.07 24.11 -0.91
C ILE A 1 -1.10 25.21 -0.98
N MET A 2 -0.72 26.37 -1.53
CA MET A 2 -1.68 27.48 -1.73
C MET A 2 -2.39 27.29 -3.07
N MET A 3 -3.51 26.57 -3.04
CA MET A 3 -4.49 26.56 -4.12
C MET A 3 -5.69 27.43 -3.70
N PRO A 4 -6.28 28.23 -4.61
CA PRO A 4 -7.15 29.34 -4.18
C PRO A 4 -8.55 28.98 -3.65
N VAL A 5 -8.98 27.72 -3.63
CA VAL A 5 -10.33 27.34 -3.16
C VAL A 5 -10.30 26.07 -2.31
N LEU A 6 -9.52 25.09 -2.69
CA LEU A 6 -9.35 23.80 -1.98
C LEU A 6 -7.87 23.49 -1.90
N ASP A 7 -7.40 23.07 -0.74
CA ASP A 7 -6.04 22.56 -0.61
C ASP A 7 -5.93 21.12 -1.16
N GLY A 8 -4.70 20.69 -1.46
CA GLY A 8 -4.47 19.38 -2.04
C GLY A 8 -4.85 18.21 -1.14
N LEU A 9 -4.83 18.39 0.18
CA LEU A 9 -5.23 17.39 1.16
C LEU A 9 -6.73 17.17 1.11
N GLU A 10 -7.50 18.26 1.05
CA GLU A 10 -8.95 18.18 0.95
C GLU A 10 -9.40 17.60 -0.40
N VAL A 11 -8.71 17.95 -1.52
CA VAL A 11 -8.94 17.30 -2.82
C VAL A 11 -8.69 15.79 -2.71
N CYS A 12 -7.59 15.36 -2.09
CA CYS A 12 -7.29 13.94 -1.90
C CYS A 12 -8.40 13.22 -1.11
N LYS A 13 -8.88 13.82 -0.01
CA LYS A 13 -10.00 13.28 0.78
C LYS A 13 -11.27 13.12 -0.03
N GLN A 14 -11.62 14.13 -0.82
CA GLN A 14 -12.86 14.09 -1.62
C GLN A 14 -12.77 13.04 -2.73
N VAL A 15 -11.64 12.96 -3.42
CA VAL A 15 -11.41 11.93 -4.45
C VAL A 15 -11.49 10.52 -3.84
N ARG A 16 -10.91 10.30 -2.65
CA ARG A 16 -10.96 8.99 -1.97
C ARG A 16 -12.35 8.57 -1.53
N LYS A 17 -13.26 9.50 -1.26
CA LYS A 17 -14.67 9.17 -0.99
C LYS A 17 -15.40 8.62 -2.22
N MET A 18 -14.93 8.95 -3.41
CA MET A 18 -15.61 8.64 -4.67
C MET A 18 -14.89 7.58 -5.52
N SER A 19 -13.58 7.39 -5.32
CA SER A 19 -12.75 6.58 -6.22
C SER A 19 -11.46 6.11 -5.57
N ASP A 20 -11.00 4.93 -6.01
CA ASP A 20 -9.69 4.34 -5.66
C ASP A 20 -8.62 4.60 -6.73
N ILE A 21 -8.82 5.62 -7.58
CA ILE A 21 -7.82 6.02 -8.59
C ILE A 21 -6.49 6.33 -7.89
N PRO A 22 -5.35 6.03 -8.53
CA PRO A 22 -4.05 6.38 -8.00
C PRO A 22 -3.88 7.89 -7.84
N ILE A 23 -3.37 8.32 -6.66
CA ILE A 23 -3.12 9.73 -6.34
C ILE A 23 -1.65 9.90 -5.98
N ILE A 24 -0.96 10.79 -6.70
CA ILE A 24 0.38 11.25 -6.35
C ILE A 24 0.28 12.72 -5.94
N MET A 25 0.74 13.05 -4.73
CA MET A 25 0.76 14.43 -4.26
C MET A 25 2.08 15.12 -4.60
N LEU A 26 1.99 16.40 -4.99
CA LEU A 26 3.15 17.27 -5.19
C LEU A 26 3.25 18.22 -4.01
N THR A 27 4.29 18.10 -3.18
CA THR A 27 4.44 18.86 -1.93
C THR A 27 5.72 19.69 -1.90
N ALA A 28 5.80 20.70 -1.04
CA ALA A 28 7.03 21.44 -0.80
C ALA A 28 8.04 20.58 0.01
N LYS A 29 9.33 20.86 -0.13
CA LYS A 29 10.42 20.03 0.42
C LYS A 29 10.45 19.97 1.95
N ASP A 30 9.97 21.01 2.61
CA ASP A 30 10.17 21.21 4.06
C ASP A 30 8.97 20.74 4.93
N ASP A 31 8.01 20.04 4.34
CA ASP A 31 6.77 19.69 5.01
C ASP A 31 6.63 18.16 5.14
N ASP A 32 7.40 17.58 6.05
CA ASP A 32 7.33 16.15 6.37
C ASP A 32 5.95 15.79 6.95
N ASP A 33 5.32 16.69 7.70
CA ASP A 33 4.00 16.47 8.29
C ASP A 33 2.91 16.45 7.21
N ASP A 34 2.95 17.36 6.24
CA ASP A 34 2.02 17.36 5.09
C ASP A 34 2.19 16.11 4.20
N ARG A 35 3.42 15.60 4.08
CA ARG A 35 3.71 14.36 3.33
C ARG A 35 3.08 13.15 4.01
N ILE A 36 3.30 13.01 5.32
CA ILE A 36 2.73 11.93 6.12
C ILE A 36 1.20 12.05 6.10
N LEU A 37 0.67 13.25 6.32
CA LEU A 37 -0.76 13.52 6.31
C LEU A 37 -1.39 13.20 4.95
N GLY A 38 -0.75 13.57 3.85
CA GLY A 38 -1.22 13.24 2.49
C GLY A 38 -1.31 11.74 2.26
N LEU A 39 -0.30 10.99 2.68
CA LEU A 39 -0.33 9.53 2.64
C LEU A 39 -1.42 8.97 3.57
N GLU A 40 -1.58 9.47 4.80
CA GLU A 40 -2.61 9.02 5.74
C GLU A 40 -4.04 9.25 5.22
N ILE A 41 -4.25 10.35 4.49
CA ILE A 41 -5.55 10.71 3.90
C ILE A 41 -5.91 9.81 2.72
N GLY A 42 -4.92 9.27 2.01
CA GLY A 42 -5.23 8.38 0.91
C GLY A 42 -4.34 8.45 -0.31
N ALA A 43 -3.34 9.32 -0.36
CA ALA A 43 -2.39 9.31 -1.47
C ALA A 43 -1.63 7.97 -1.54
N ASP A 44 -1.27 7.55 -2.75
CA ASP A 44 -0.49 6.34 -3.00
C ASP A 44 1.01 6.66 -3.01
N ASP A 45 1.38 7.90 -3.31
CA ASP A 45 2.75 8.39 -3.33
C ASP A 45 2.78 9.93 -3.24
N TYR A 46 3.98 10.48 -3.04
CA TYR A 46 4.22 11.93 -3.06
C TYR A 46 5.53 12.26 -3.78
N ILE A 47 5.64 13.49 -4.28
CA ILE A 47 6.85 14.03 -4.92
C ILE A 47 7.12 15.41 -4.32
N THR A 48 8.35 15.62 -3.84
CA THR A 48 8.77 16.91 -3.28
C THR A 48 9.23 17.88 -4.36
N LYS A 49 8.84 19.15 -4.24
CA LYS A 49 9.36 20.24 -5.08
C LYS A 49 10.71 20.74 -4.54
N PRO A 50 11.69 21.07 -5.42
CA PRO A 50 11.67 20.93 -6.88
C PRO A 50 11.86 19.47 -7.31
N PHE A 51 11.16 19.04 -8.34
CA PHE A 51 11.21 17.69 -8.86
C PHE A 51 11.79 17.63 -10.28
N ASN A 52 12.33 16.48 -10.64
CA ASN A 52 12.78 16.19 -11.99
C ASN A 52 11.65 15.48 -12.77
N ASN A 53 11.45 15.84 -14.04
CA ASN A 53 10.46 15.19 -14.90
C ASN A 53 10.65 13.67 -15.00
N ARG A 54 11.89 13.17 -14.95
CA ARG A 54 12.17 11.73 -14.94
C ARG A 54 11.64 11.06 -13.67
N GLU A 55 11.75 11.73 -12.54
CA GLU A 55 11.20 11.25 -11.26
C GLU A 55 9.67 11.15 -11.34
N VAL A 56 9.00 12.22 -11.81
CA VAL A 56 7.54 12.21 -11.99
C VAL A 56 7.10 11.03 -12.85
N ILE A 57 7.73 10.86 -14.03
CA ILE A 57 7.41 9.77 -14.96
C ILE A 57 7.64 8.39 -14.29
N ALA A 58 8.75 8.22 -13.57
CA ALA A 58 9.05 6.96 -12.88
C ALA A 58 8.00 6.63 -11.82
N ARG A 59 7.59 7.60 -11.00
CA ARG A 59 6.56 7.43 -9.96
C ARG A 59 5.18 7.18 -10.55
N VAL A 60 4.79 7.93 -11.59
CA VAL A 60 3.53 7.68 -12.31
C VAL A 60 3.51 6.25 -12.85
N LYS A 61 4.59 5.80 -13.50
CA LYS A 61 4.71 4.41 -13.98
C LYS A 61 4.64 3.40 -12.82
N ALA A 62 5.29 3.68 -11.69
CA ALA A 62 5.27 2.80 -10.52
C ALA A 62 3.87 2.68 -9.91
N VAL A 63 3.14 3.78 -9.82
CA VAL A 63 1.78 3.81 -9.26
C VAL A 63 0.76 3.24 -10.24
N LEU A 64 0.93 3.48 -11.55
CA LEU A 64 0.07 2.92 -12.61
C LEU A 64 0.43 1.50 -13.01
N ARG A 65 1.57 0.96 -12.55
CA ARG A 65 1.92 -0.43 -12.77
C ARG A 65 0.88 -1.30 -12.09
N ARG A 66 -0.32 -1.30 -12.69
CA ARG A 66 -1.33 -2.28 -12.35
C ARG A 66 -0.64 -3.63 -12.45
N SER A 67 -0.90 -4.49 -11.52
CA SER A 67 -0.45 -5.87 -11.35
C SER A 67 -0.19 -6.73 -12.60
N SER A 68 0.21 -6.13 -13.72
CA SER A 68 0.85 -6.84 -14.83
C SER A 68 2.16 -7.51 -14.39
N ALA A 69 2.58 -7.31 -13.13
CA ALA A 69 3.59 -8.09 -12.44
C ALA A 69 3.03 -9.23 -11.58
N VAL A 70 1.78 -9.61 -11.69
CA VAL A 70 1.47 -11.04 -11.75
C VAL A 70 1.98 -11.48 -13.13
N LYS A 71 3.31 -11.39 -13.34
CA LYS A 71 3.96 -12.28 -14.29
C LYS A 71 3.40 -13.64 -13.89
N LYS A 72 2.69 -14.28 -14.82
CA LYS A 72 2.69 -15.73 -14.89
C LYS A 72 4.16 -16.13 -14.74
N ASP A 73 4.61 -16.34 -13.50
CA ASP A 73 5.68 -17.28 -13.27
C ASP A 73 5.15 -18.53 -13.93
N GLU A 74 5.88 -19.04 -14.90
CA GLU A 74 5.55 -20.23 -15.71
C GLU A 74 5.41 -21.50 -14.86
N ALA A 75 5.23 -21.35 -13.55
CA ALA A 75 4.94 -22.34 -12.52
C ALA A 75 3.63 -21.99 -11.79
N GLY A 76 2.49 -21.89 -12.50
CA GLY A 76 1.15 -21.90 -11.89
C GLY A 76 0.94 -20.89 -10.74
N GLY A 77 1.30 -19.61 -10.94
CA GLY A 77 1.26 -18.60 -9.89
C GLY A 77 -0.14 -18.43 -9.32
N ARG A 78 -0.26 -18.61 -8.01
CA ARG A 78 -1.52 -18.42 -7.28
C ARG A 78 -1.95 -16.96 -7.41
N SER A 79 -3.11 -16.73 -8.01
CA SER A 79 -3.76 -15.40 -8.05
C SER A 79 -4.72 -15.20 -6.88
N HIS A 80 -4.92 -16.26 -6.08
CA HIS A 80 -5.85 -16.31 -4.97
C HIS A 80 -5.18 -16.86 -3.71
N ILE A 81 -5.44 -16.21 -2.58
CA ILE A 81 -4.99 -16.61 -1.23
C ILE A 81 -6.20 -16.64 -0.32
N GLU A 82 -6.27 -17.67 0.51
CA GLU A 82 -7.32 -17.82 1.50
C GLU A 82 -6.74 -18.19 2.86
N TYR A 83 -7.13 -17.41 3.87
CA TYR A 83 -6.94 -17.69 5.28
C TYR A 83 -8.29 -17.61 5.97
N ARG A 84 -8.42 -18.17 7.16
CA ARG A 84 -9.66 -18.07 7.91
C ARG A 84 -10.04 -16.60 8.11
N GLY A 85 -11.15 -16.19 7.50
CA GLY A 85 -11.64 -14.80 7.56
C GLY A 85 -10.92 -13.82 6.63
N LEU A 86 -10.03 -14.27 5.73
CA LEU A 86 -9.40 -13.42 4.71
C LEU A 86 -9.33 -14.16 3.37
N SER A 87 -9.85 -13.55 2.34
CA SER A 87 -9.72 -13.99 0.95
C SER A 87 -9.18 -12.83 0.11
N ILE A 88 -8.12 -13.08 -0.65
CA ILE A 88 -7.47 -12.11 -1.54
C ILE A 88 -7.44 -12.68 -2.94
N ASP A 89 -8.05 -11.99 -3.89
CA ASP A 89 -8.10 -12.36 -5.30
C ASP A 89 -7.49 -11.24 -6.15
N MET A 90 -6.31 -11.49 -6.71
CA MET A 90 -5.57 -10.52 -7.51
C MET A 90 -6.11 -10.37 -8.94
N GLU A 91 -6.81 -11.37 -9.47
CA GLU A 91 -7.43 -11.27 -10.80
C GLU A 91 -8.66 -10.37 -10.74
N LYS A 92 -9.48 -10.53 -9.69
CA LYS A 92 -10.67 -9.70 -9.47
C LYS A 92 -10.37 -8.40 -8.72
N TYR A 93 -9.13 -8.22 -8.26
CA TYR A 93 -8.74 -7.09 -7.41
C TYR A 93 -9.66 -6.93 -6.19
N GLN A 94 -9.92 -8.05 -5.53
CA GLN A 94 -10.90 -8.13 -4.46
C GLN A 94 -10.30 -8.70 -3.18
N VAL A 95 -10.61 -8.05 -2.06
CA VAL A 95 -10.34 -8.56 -0.71
C VAL A 95 -11.66 -8.71 0.02
N ILE A 96 -11.84 -9.87 0.64
CA ILE A 96 -12.95 -10.13 1.57
C ILE A 96 -12.30 -10.42 2.93
N ALA A 97 -12.62 -9.61 3.94
CA ALA A 97 -12.15 -9.83 5.29
C ALA A 97 -13.32 -9.93 6.25
N PHE A 98 -13.36 -11.02 7.03
CA PHE A 98 -14.42 -11.31 8.02
C PHE A 98 -15.83 -11.18 7.43
N GLY A 99 -16.01 -11.72 6.20
CA GLY A 99 -17.28 -11.70 5.47
C GLY A 99 -17.66 -10.38 4.82
N LYS A 100 -16.80 -9.34 4.93
CA LYS A 100 -17.05 -8.04 4.30
C LYS A 100 -16.10 -7.81 3.13
N LYS A 101 -16.64 -7.32 2.02
CA LYS A 101 -15.84 -6.85 0.89
C LYS A 101 -15.17 -5.53 1.29
N MET A 102 -13.84 -5.50 1.11
CA MET A 102 -13.00 -4.36 1.47
C MET A 102 -12.52 -3.64 0.22
N THR A 103 -12.41 -2.31 0.31
CA THR A 103 -11.88 -1.48 -0.78
C THR A 103 -10.45 -1.06 -0.46
N PHE A 104 -9.52 -1.45 -1.33
CA PHE A 104 -8.10 -1.12 -1.23
C PHE A 104 -7.64 -0.36 -2.46
N THR A 105 -6.71 0.58 -2.27
CA THR A 105 -5.98 1.15 -3.41
C THR A 105 -5.05 0.11 -4.03
N ALA A 106 -4.58 0.35 -5.25
CA ALA A 106 -3.69 -0.59 -5.92
C ALA A 106 -2.44 -0.91 -5.08
N LYS A 107 -1.83 0.11 -4.46
CA LYS A 107 -0.64 -0.07 -3.62
C LYS A 107 -0.91 -0.79 -2.30
N GLU A 108 -2.04 -0.55 -1.68
CA GLU A 108 -2.48 -1.32 -0.51
C GLU A 108 -2.71 -2.80 -0.85
N MET A 109 -3.34 -3.06 -1.99
CA MET A 109 -3.60 -4.42 -2.48
C MET A 109 -2.30 -5.18 -2.77
N GLU A 110 -1.37 -4.55 -3.51
CA GLU A 110 -0.06 -5.12 -3.84
C GLU A 110 0.75 -5.41 -2.55
N LEU A 111 0.72 -4.49 -1.58
CA LEU A 111 1.44 -4.64 -0.32
C LEU A 111 0.85 -5.76 0.55
N LEU A 112 -0.48 -5.80 0.67
CA LEU A 112 -1.18 -6.87 1.40
C LEU A 112 -0.91 -8.23 0.75
N TRP A 113 -1.00 -8.31 -0.58
CA TRP A 113 -0.67 -9.52 -1.35
C TRP A 113 0.76 -9.99 -1.12
N CYS A 114 1.74 -9.08 -1.22
CA CYS A 114 3.16 -9.39 -1.01
C CYS A 114 3.39 -10.04 0.36
N LEU A 115 2.78 -9.49 1.40
CA LEU A 115 2.92 -10.02 2.75
C LEU A 115 2.17 -11.36 2.92
N ALA A 116 0.91 -11.43 2.49
CA ALA A 116 0.07 -12.62 2.65
C ALA A 116 0.54 -13.81 1.80
N SER A 117 1.17 -13.57 0.65
CA SER A 117 1.79 -14.62 -0.18
C SER A 117 3.02 -15.26 0.46
N ASN A 118 3.59 -14.63 1.49
CA ASN A 118 4.82 -15.05 2.13
C ASN A 118 4.66 -15.11 3.67
N PRO A 119 3.74 -15.96 4.18
CA PRO A 119 3.48 -16.02 5.61
C PRO A 119 4.75 -16.41 6.38
N GLY A 120 4.96 -15.79 7.54
CA GLY A 120 6.13 -16.03 8.39
C GLY A 120 7.40 -15.29 7.94
N LYS A 121 7.49 -14.81 6.68
CA LYS A 121 8.64 -14.08 6.19
C LYS A 121 8.60 -12.62 6.64
N ALA A 122 9.68 -12.17 7.28
CA ALA A 122 9.88 -10.75 7.56
C ALA A 122 10.45 -10.03 6.33
N PHE A 123 9.86 -8.90 5.99
CA PHE A 123 10.33 -8.00 4.97
C PHE A 123 10.81 -6.69 5.60
N SER A 124 11.98 -6.21 5.19
CA SER A 124 12.39 -4.87 5.57
C SER A 124 11.55 -3.81 4.85
N ARG A 125 11.51 -2.59 5.43
CA ARG A 125 10.83 -1.46 4.79
C ARG A 125 11.36 -1.17 3.39
N ASN A 126 12.68 -1.24 3.21
CA ASN A 126 13.31 -1.05 1.91
C ASN A 126 12.90 -2.13 0.91
N GLN A 127 12.90 -3.41 1.31
CA GLN A 127 12.45 -4.50 0.45
C GLN A 127 11.00 -4.31 -0.01
N LEU A 128 10.10 -3.92 0.90
CA LEU A 128 8.69 -3.64 0.54
C LEU A 128 8.60 -2.42 -0.38
N LEU A 129 9.36 -1.37 -0.10
CA LEU A 129 9.39 -0.18 -0.93
C LEU A 129 9.85 -0.51 -2.36
N GLU A 130 10.96 -1.22 -2.50
CA GLU A 130 11.50 -1.66 -3.80
C GLU A 130 10.55 -2.60 -4.54
N THR A 131 9.94 -3.55 -3.83
CA THR A 131 9.02 -4.53 -4.43
C THR A 131 7.76 -3.86 -4.95
N ILE A 132 7.17 -2.94 -4.19
CA ILE A 132 5.85 -2.36 -4.47
C ILE A 132 5.97 -1.07 -5.30
N TRP A 133 6.97 -0.21 -5.04
CA TRP A 133 7.19 1.04 -5.76
C TRP A 133 8.30 0.97 -6.80
N GLY A 134 9.22 0.01 -6.70
CA GLY A 134 10.30 -0.25 -7.66
C GLY A 134 11.66 0.31 -7.24
N TYR A 135 12.75 -0.23 -7.80
CA TYR A 135 14.14 0.14 -7.48
C TYR A 135 14.50 1.61 -7.78
N SER A 136 13.79 2.25 -8.69
CA SER A 136 13.99 3.68 -9.00
C SER A 136 13.22 4.62 -8.08
N TYR A 137 12.63 4.10 -7.02
CA TYR A 137 11.88 4.89 -6.06
C TYR A 137 12.83 5.53 -5.04
N TYR A 138 12.93 6.86 -5.08
CA TYR A 138 13.76 7.66 -4.15
C TYR A 138 12.93 8.21 -2.97
N GLY A 139 11.81 7.61 -2.64
CA GLY A 139 10.94 8.04 -1.55
C GLY A 139 11.35 7.50 -0.18
N ASP A 140 10.70 8.04 0.85
CA ASP A 140 10.91 7.62 2.24
C ASP A 140 10.23 6.28 2.52
N THR A 141 10.88 5.44 3.31
CA THR A 141 10.33 4.18 3.81
C THR A 141 9.07 4.36 4.67
N ARG A 142 8.83 5.56 5.20
CA ARG A 142 7.58 5.94 5.91
C ARG A 142 6.33 5.74 5.05
N THR A 143 6.48 5.77 3.71
CA THR A 143 5.40 5.42 2.78
C THR A 143 4.86 4.02 3.07
N VAL A 144 5.73 3.06 3.32
CA VAL A 144 5.35 1.68 3.70
C VAL A 144 4.59 1.67 5.02
N ASP A 145 5.11 2.37 6.04
CA ASP A 145 4.50 2.41 7.38
C ASP A 145 3.07 2.96 7.32
N THR A 146 2.87 4.03 6.55
CA THR A 146 1.55 4.64 6.36
C THR A 146 0.57 3.70 5.65
N HIS A 147 1.02 3.02 4.60
CA HIS A 147 0.18 2.05 3.89
C HIS A 147 -0.17 0.84 4.78
N ILE A 148 0.77 0.32 5.57
CA ILE A 148 0.49 -0.74 6.55
C ILE A 148 -0.53 -0.28 7.59
N LYS A 149 -0.40 0.95 8.12
CA LYS A 149 -1.37 1.54 9.05
C LYS A 149 -2.78 1.55 8.43
N ARG A 150 -2.92 2.02 7.19
CA ARG A 150 -4.19 2.06 6.47
C ARG A 150 -4.78 0.67 6.21
N ILE A 151 -3.94 -0.29 5.78
CA ILE A 151 -4.35 -1.68 5.57
C ILE A 151 -4.90 -2.28 6.88
N ARG A 152 -4.19 -2.12 8.00
CA ARG A 152 -4.64 -2.60 9.31
C ARG A 152 -5.96 -1.96 9.74
N GLN A 153 -6.11 -0.64 9.54
CA GLN A 153 -7.35 0.08 9.85
C GLN A 153 -8.53 -0.45 9.02
N LYS A 154 -8.32 -0.68 7.73
CA LYS A 154 -9.36 -1.23 6.84
C LYS A 154 -9.72 -2.66 7.21
N LEU A 155 -8.73 -3.52 7.45
CA LEU A 155 -8.94 -4.92 7.82
C LEU A 155 -9.63 -5.07 9.18
N ASN A 156 -9.38 -4.14 10.12
CA ASN A 156 -9.91 -4.18 11.49
C ASN A 156 -9.82 -5.58 12.09
N ILE A 157 -8.59 -6.14 12.10
CA ILE A 157 -8.31 -7.53 12.45
C ILE A 157 -8.74 -7.81 13.89
N PRO A 158 -9.64 -8.76 14.15
CA PRO A 158 -10.03 -9.15 15.49
C PRO A 158 -8.87 -9.72 16.29
N SER A 159 -8.86 -9.53 17.61
CA SER A 159 -7.80 -10.00 18.48
C SER A 159 -7.66 -11.54 18.53
N ASP A 160 -8.74 -12.25 18.24
CA ASP A 160 -8.80 -13.72 18.15
C ASP A 160 -8.55 -14.26 16.74
N SER A 161 -8.14 -13.40 15.81
CA SER A 161 -7.81 -13.81 14.43
C SER A 161 -6.62 -14.77 14.43
N ASP A 162 -6.69 -15.77 13.53
CA ASP A 162 -5.62 -16.76 13.32
C ASP A 162 -4.44 -16.17 12.51
N TRP A 163 -4.52 -14.95 12.05
CA TRP A 163 -3.47 -14.25 11.33
C TRP A 163 -3.42 -12.78 11.71
N ASP A 164 -2.27 -12.13 11.44
CA ASP A 164 -2.07 -10.69 11.65
C ASP A 164 -0.96 -10.16 10.74
N ILE A 165 -0.93 -8.85 10.54
CA ILE A 165 0.22 -8.14 9.98
C ILE A 165 1.03 -7.62 11.17
N THR A 166 2.15 -8.27 11.50
CA THR A 166 2.96 -7.92 12.67
C THR A 166 4.09 -6.98 12.30
N THR A 167 4.46 -6.09 13.24
CA THR A 167 5.64 -5.22 13.13
C THR A 167 6.83 -5.93 13.75
N ILE A 168 7.91 -6.06 12.99
CA ILE A 168 9.20 -6.52 13.49
C ILE A 168 10.05 -5.28 13.75
N TRP A 169 10.20 -4.94 15.02
CA TRP A 169 10.89 -3.73 15.45
C TRP A 169 12.31 -3.67 14.88
N GLY A 170 12.69 -2.50 14.36
CA GLY A 170 13.99 -2.29 13.72
C GLY A 170 14.14 -2.92 12.32
N VAL A 171 13.18 -3.75 11.86
CA VAL A 171 13.24 -4.44 10.56
C VAL A 171 12.13 -3.96 9.62
N GLY A 172 10.88 -4.28 9.92
CA GLY A 172 9.77 -3.99 9.03
C GLY A 172 8.51 -4.77 9.39
N TYR A 173 7.96 -5.56 8.45
CA TYR A 173 6.64 -6.18 8.59
C TYR A 173 6.63 -7.64 8.16
N LYS A 174 5.71 -8.40 8.75
CA LYS A 174 5.49 -9.81 8.49
C LYS A 174 3.98 -10.10 8.50
N PHE A 175 3.50 -10.94 7.59
CA PHE A 175 2.21 -11.60 7.74
C PHE A 175 2.40 -12.85 8.58
N GLU A 176 1.76 -12.92 9.71
CA GLU A 176 1.90 -14.01 10.67
C GLU A 176 0.61 -14.81 10.73
N VAL A 177 0.74 -16.12 10.58
CA VAL A 177 -0.34 -17.07 10.83
C VAL A 177 -0.07 -17.69 12.18
N LYS A 178 -1.04 -17.60 13.08
CA LYS A 178 -0.94 -18.14 14.43
C LYS A 178 -1.32 -19.63 14.38
N ASP A 179 -0.39 -20.51 14.73
CA ASP A 179 -0.72 -21.91 14.95
C ASP A 179 -1.65 -22.01 16.16
N LYS A 180 -2.83 -22.60 15.98
CA LYS A 180 -3.65 -22.99 17.12
C LYS A 180 -2.92 -24.12 17.84
N LYS A 181 -2.42 -23.84 19.05
CA LYS A 181 -2.09 -24.90 19.99
C LYS A 181 -3.34 -25.60 20.46
#